data_31eea47140d8fdac4bde0bfe86f116d9
#
_entry.id   31eea47140d8fdac4bde0bfe86f116d9
#
_cell.length_a   1.000
_cell.length_b   1.000
_cell.length_c   1.000
_cell.angle_alpha   90.00
_cell.angle_beta   90.00
_cell.angle_gamma   90.00
#
_symmetry.space_group_name_H-M   'P 1'
#
loop_
_entity.id
_entity.type
_entity.pdbx_description
1 polymer ?
#
loop_
_entity_poly.entity_id
_entity_poly.type
_entity_poly.pdbx_seq_one_letter_code
_entity_poly.pdbx_strand_id
1 'polypeptide(L)'
;MHTHPNARLTPLSRERLLRRHIDGGEPLKALAAQAGISLRTAYKWLARYRSGGHTSLADRRSVRRTQRRTLDPQQLQHALDLRQQRCTLRRIAKSLGAPLSTVGRVMKSLGLGRLRNLEPKAPVQRYQWEKPGDMIHVDTKQLARFQRVGHRITGDRRQGCSRGAGYEKVHVAVDDATRLAYVEVLPDEQKATTVGFLARAVGWFSEQGITCRRVLSDNGSSYRSGEWRKACSALDLKPIRTRPYTPRTNGKAERFIKTLLGEWAYAMPFQTSEERNRWLPRYLGLYNCLLYTSPSPRD
;
A
#
# COMPACT_ATOMS: atom_id res chain seq x y z
N MET A 1 -25.20 8.91 -14.95
CA MET A 1 -25.43 10.31 -14.52
C MET A 1 -26.11 10.28 -13.17
N HIS A 2 -25.46 10.84 -12.15
CA HIS A 2 -26.04 10.86 -10.79
C HIS A 2 -26.85 12.13 -10.60
N THR A 3 -28.16 11.99 -10.54
CA THR A 3 -29.06 13.07 -10.13
C THR A 3 -28.87 13.31 -8.63
N HIS A 4 -28.81 14.57 -8.18
CA HIS A 4 -28.70 14.87 -6.76
C HIS A 4 -29.80 14.18 -5.96
N PRO A 5 -29.53 13.51 -4.83
CA PRO A 5 -30.53 12.75 -4.06
C PRO A 5 -31.78 13.58 -3.71
N ASN A 6 -31.60 14.87 -3.45
CA ASN A 6 -32.69 15.80 -3.10
C ASN A 6 -33.26 16.56 -4.30
N ALA A 7 -32.98 16.13 -5.53
CA ALA A 7 -33.58 16.77 -6.70
C ALA A 7 -35.07 16.38 -6.81
N ARG A 8 -35.96 17.36 -6.76
CA ARG A 8 -37.43 17.14 -6.90
C ARG A 8 -37.82 16.58 -8.26
N LEU A 9 -37.04 16.85 -9.29
CA LEU A 9 -37.26 16.36 -10.64
C LEU A 9 -36.00 15.72 -11.22
N THR A 10 -36.15 14.51 -11.72
CA THR A 10 -35.14 13.84 -12.55
C THR A 10 -35.21 14.37 -14.00
N PRO A 11 -34.19 14.17 -14.86
CA PRO A 11 -34.29 14.54 -16.28
C PRO A 11 -35.52 14.01 -16.98
N LEU A 12 -35.90 12.76 -16.67
CA LEU A 12 -37.10 12.12 -17.26
C LEU A 12 -38.40 12.80 -16.77
N SER A 13 -38.53 13.13 -15.50
CA SER A 13 -39.70 13.83 -14.99
C SER A 13 -39.79 15.28 -15.48
N ARG A 14 -38.67 15.95 -15.73
CA ARG A 14 -38.64 17.27 -16.40
C ARG A 14 -39.17 17.16 -17.83
N GLU A 15 -38.77 16.15 -18.57
CA GLU A 15 -39.26 15.90 -19.92
C GLU A 15 -40.76 15.63 -19.93
N ARG A 16 -41.26 14.74 -19.07
CA ARG A 16 -42.69 14.43 -18.97
C ARG A 16 -43.53 15.67 -18.67
N LEU A 17 -43.06 16.50 -17.73
CA LEU A 17 -43.74 17.76 -17.42
C LEU A 17 -43.80 18.70 -18.60
N LEU A 18 -42.69 18.82 -19.36
CA LEU A 18 -42.64 19.73 -20.50
C LEU A 18 -43.45 19.21 -21.71
N ARG A 19 -43.48 17.89 -21.95
CA ARG A 19 -44.34 17.29 -23.00
C ARG A 19 -45.83 17.52 -22.72
N ARG A 20 -46.28 17.37 -21.48
CA ARG A 20 -47.65 17.71 -21.11
C ARG A 20 -48.01 19.17 -21.40
N HIS A 21 -47.05 20.08 -21.23
CA HIS A 21 -47.27 21.48 -21.59
C HIS A 21 -47.24 21.72 -23.11
N ILE A 22 -46.30 21.16 -23.83
CA ILE A 22 -46.08 21.42 -25.27
C ILE A 22 -47.08 20.67 -26.13
N ASP A 23 -47.25 19.36 -25.87
CA ASP A 23 -48.07 18.46 -26.68
C ASP A 23 -49.51 18.40 -26.16
N GLY A 24 -49.69 18.48 -24.83
CA GLY A 24 -50.98 18.38 -24.18
C GLY A 24 -51.66 19.73 -23.88
N GLY A 25 -51.00 20.88 -24.12
CA GLY A 25 -51.57 22.21 -23.91
C GLY A 25 -51.81 22.59 -22.47
N GLU A 26 -51.35 21.79 -21.49
CA GLU A 26 -51.60 22.06 -20.08
C GLU A 26 -50.83 23.33 -19.58
N PRO A 27 -51.47 24.16 -18.75
CA PRO A 27 -50.82 25.38 -18.24
C PRO A 27 -49.56 25.06 -17.41
N LEU A 28 -48.42 25.65 -17.79
CA LEU A 28 -47.13 25.41 -17.11
C LEU A 28 -47.18 25.74 -15.62
N LYS A 29 -48.04 26.70 -15.21
CA LYS A 29 -48.25 27.07 -13.79
C LYS A 29 -48.88 25.90 -13.01
N ALA A 30 -49.89 25.22 -13.58
CA ALA A 30 -50.51 24.07 -12.93
C ALA A 30 -49.56 22.89 -12.80
N LEU A 31 -48.79 22.59 -13.87
CA LEU A 31 -47.78 21.54 -13.86
C LEU A 31 -46.64 21.80 -12.88
N ALA A 32 -46.19 23.04 -12.76
CA ALA A 32 -45.20 23.44 -11.78
C ALA A 32 -45.70 23.22 -10.33
N ALA A 33 -46.94 23.59 -10.05
CA ALA A 33 -47.57 23.37 -8.75
C ALA A 33 -47.68 21.89 -8.40
N GLN A 34 -48.17 21.05 -9.37
CA GLN A 34 -48.24 19.60 -9.20
C GLN A 34 -46.85 18.98 -8.91
N ALA A 35 -45.83 19.45 -9.61
CA ALA A 35 -44.47 18.98 -9.44
C ALA A 35 -43.72 19.55 -8.20
N GLY A 36 -44.37 20.43 -7.44
CA GLY A 36 -43.78 21.08 -6.25
C GLY A 36 -42.59 21.97 -6.57
N ILE A 37 -42.52 22.57 -7.77
CA ILE A 37 -41.47 23.47 -8.20
C ILE A 37 -41.98 24.89 -8.45
N SER A 38 -41.08 25.87 -8.37
CA SER A 38 -41.49 27.23 -8.71
C SER A 38 -41.73 27.39 -10.21
N LEU A 39 -42.64 28.28 -10.58
CA LEU A 39 -42.93 28.61 -11.97
C LEU A 39 -41.65 29.08 -12.72
N ARG A 40 -40.79 29.82 -12.05
CA ARG A 40 -39.47 30.22 -12.59
C ARG A 40 -38.63 29.02 -12.99
N THR A 41 -38.66 27.97 -12.15
CA THR A 41 -37.94 26.73 -12.44
C THR A 41 -38.51 26.01 -13.63
N ALA A 42 -39.83 25.97 -13.76
CA ALA A 42 -40.51 25.38 -14.93
C ALA A 42 -40.16 26.13 -16.24
N TYR A 43 -40.18 27.45 -16.24
CA TYR A 43 -39.75 28.25 -17.39
C TYR A 43 -38.27 28.04 -17.73
N LYS A 44 -37.39 27.90 -16.71
CA LYS A 44 -36.00 27.58 -16.94
C LYS A 44 -35.81 26.27 -17.67
N TRP A 45 -36.58 25.24 -17.31
CA TRP A 45 -36.53 23.94 -17.97
C TRP A 45 -37.12 24.00 -19.37
N LEU A 46 -38.22 24.75 -19.57
CA LEU A 46 -38.81 24.98 -20.88
C LEU A 46 -37.86 25.68 -21.84
N ALA A 47 -37.16 26.73 -21.39
CA ALA A 47 -36.17 27.41 -22.20
C ALA A 47 -35.01 26.48 -22.60
N ARG A 48 -34.53 25.63 -21.65
CA ARG A 48 -33.50 24.62 -21.97
C ARG A 48 -33.98 23.59 -23.00
N TYR A 49 -35.22 23.10 -22.83
CA TYR A 49 -35.79 22.14 -23.77
C TYR A 49 -35.93 22.71 -25.17
N ARG A 50 -36.40 23.95 -25.28
CA ARG A 50 -36.50 24.66 -26.59
C ARG A 50 -35.12 24.90 -27.25
N SER A 51 -34.07 25.10 -26.47
CA SER A 51 -32.74 25.36 -27.01
C SER A 51 -31.93 24.12 -27.37
N GLY A 52 -32.19 22.96 -26.76
CA GLY A 52 -31.32 21.77 -26.91
C GLY A 52 -32.04 20.42 -26.73
N GLY A 53 -33.38 20.40 -26.82
CA GLY A 53 -34.15 19.17 -26.69
C GLY A 53 -34.01 18.47 -25.34
N HIS A 54 -34.34 17.17 -25.31
CA HIS A 54 -34.32 16.36 -24.09
C HIS A 54 -32.94 16.24 -23.46
N THR A 55 -31.85 16.26 -24.24
CA THR A 55 -30.50 16.16 -23.75
C THR A 55 -30.07 17.34 -22.87
N SER A 56 -30.69 18.51 -23.12
CA SER A 56 -30.43 19.72 -22.33
C SER A 56 -31.06 19.71 -20.92
N LEU A 57 -31.93 18.77 -20.65
CA LEU A 57 -32.60 18.60 -19.35
C LEU A 57 -31.73 17.85 -18.33
N ALA A 58 -30.59 17.30 -18.73
CA ALA A 58 -29.64 16.69 -17.85
C ALA A 58 -29.09 17.70 -16.83
N ASP A 59 -28.72 17.21 -15.65
CA ASP A 59 -28.09 18.04 -14.63
C ASP A 59 -26.72 18.52 -15.11
N ARG A 60 -26.50 19.82 -15.06
CA ARG A 60 -25.20 20.42 -15.37
C ARG A 60 -24.36 20.50 -14.10
N ARG A 61 -23.09 20.15 -14.21
CA ARG A 61 -22.15 20.31 -13.12
C ARG A 61 -22.10 21.77 -12.69
N SER A 62 -22.32 22.06 -11.40
CA SER A 62 -22.16 23.40 -10.86
C SER A 62 -20.66 23.75 -10.82
N VAL A 63 -20.19 24.36 -11.85
CA VAL A 63 -18.78 24.83 -11.94
C VAL A 63 -18.79 26.35 -11.90
N ARG A 64 -17.94 26.92 -11.06
CA ARG A 64 -17.72 28.38 -11.04
C ARG A 64 -17.30 28.84 -12.43
N ARG A 65 -17.97 29.84 -12.99
CA ARG A 65 -17.62 30.40 -14.32
C ARG A 65 -16.28 31.10 -14.33
N THR A 66 -15.89 31.69 -13.20
CA THR A 66 -14.60 32.35 -13.01
C THR A 66 -13.84 31.64 -11.91
N GLN A 67 -12.92 30.78 -12.27
CA GLN A 67 -11.88 30.35 -11.32
C GLN A 67 -10.79 31.41 -11.31
N ARG A 68 -10.55 32.07 -10.19
CA ARG A 68 -9.31 32.81 -10.00
C ARG A 68 -8.17 31.81 -10.09
N ARG A 69 -7.37 31.90 -11.15
CA ARG A 69 -6.10 31.19 -11.20
C ARG A 69 -5.26 31.70 -10.04
N THR A 70 -4.75 30.79 -9.26
CA THR A 70 -3.93 31.12 -8.09
C THR A 70 -2.54 31.63 -8.45
N LEU A 71 -2.04 31.28 -9.63
CA LEU A 71 -0.85 31.84 -10.27
C LEU A 71 -1.23 32.13 -11.71
N ASP A 72 -0.76 33.27 -12.27
CA ASP A 72 -0.90 33.53 -13.67
C ASP A 72 0.06 32.65 -14.53
N PRO A 73 -0.09 32.59 -15.86
CA PRO A 73 0.73 31.71 -16.68
C PRO A 73 2.23 32.01 -16.60
N GLN A 74 2.63 33.30 -16.46
CA GLN A 74 4.04 33.70 -16.34
C GLN A 74 4.61 33.26 -14.99
N GLN A 75 3.87 33.52 -13.91
CA GLN A 75 4.24 33.07 -12.58
C GLN A 75 4.34 31.53 -12.50
N LEU A 76 3.45 30.82 -13.19
CA LEU A 76 3.50 29.37 -13.24
C LEU A 76 4.76 28.85 -13.92
N GLN A 77 5.09 29.44 -15.10
CA GLN A 77 6.30 29.06 -15.82
C GLN A 77 7.56 29.36 -14.99
N HIS A 78 7.65 30.56 -14.41
CA HIS A 78 8.77 30.91 -13.53
C HIS A 78 8.87 29.96 -12.31
N ALA A 79 7.74 29.56 -11.73
CA ALA A 79 7.72 28.56 -10.64
C ALA A 79 8.26 27.20 -11.09
N LEU A 80 7.93 26.76 -12.31
CA LEU A 80 8.42 25.51 -12.89
C LEU A 80 9.93 25.56 -13.13
N ASP A 81 10.45 26.67 -13.71
CA ASP A 81 11.88 26.85 -13.98
C ASP A 81 12.70 26.81 -12.67
N LEU A 82 12.26 27.55 -11.65
CA LEU A 82 12.88 27.52 -10.33
C LEU A 82 12.81 26.13 -9.70
N ARG A 83 11.71 25.40 -9.93
CA ARG A 83 11.56 24.05 -9.38
C ARG A 83 12.51 23.06 -10.05
N GLN A 84 12.69 23.16 -11.36
CA GLN A 84 13.69 22.37 -12.09
C GLN A 84 15.11 22.66 -11.60
N GLN A 85 15.42 23.91 -11.25
CA GLN A 85 16.66 24.30 -10.56
C GLN A 85 16.74 23.82 -9.10
N ARG A 86 15.83 22.92 -8.67
CA ARG A 86 15.77 22.35 -7.32
C ARG A 86 15.51 23.35 -6.20
N CYS A 87 14.95 24.53 -6.50
CA CYS A 87 14.56 25.49 -5.48
C CYS A 87 13.47 24.94 -4.58
N THR A 88 13.53 25.29 -3.29
CA THR A 88 12.49 24.94 -2.32
C THR A 88 11.22 25.73 -2.58
N LEU A 89 10.06 25.17 -2.20
CA LEU A 89 8.76 25.86 -2.36
C LEU A 89 8.74 27.24 -1.66
N ARG A 90 9.45 27.36 -0.53
CA ARG A 90 9.58 28.64 0.18
C ARG A 90 10.36 29.68 -0.63
N ARG A 91 11.44 29.28 -1.30
CA ARG A 91 12.22 30.17 -2.17
C ARG A 91 11.41 30.59 -3.39
N ILE A 92 10.66 29.65 -4.01
CA ILE A 92 9.76 29.92 -5.13
C ILE A 92 8.68 30.92 -4.70
N ALA A 93 8.02 30.69 -3.56
CA ALA A 93 6.99 31.58 -3.03
C ALA A 93 7.51 33.00 -2.81
N LYS A 94 8.72 33.13 -2.25
CA LYS A 94 9.38 34.43 -2.07
C LYS A 94 9.68 35.11 -3.40
N SER A 95 10.21 34.40 -4.40
CA SER A 95 10.51 34.93 -5.73
C SER A 95 9.28 35.43 -6.49
N LEU A 96 8.13 34.73 -6.31
CA LEU A 96 6.87 35.07 -6.99
C LEU A 96 6.01 36.09 -6.22
N GLY A 97 6.40 36.50 -5.02
CA GLY A 97 5.55 37.30 -4.14
C GLY A 97 4.21 36.61 -3.77
N ALA A 98 4.14 35.27 -3.84
CA ALA A 98 2.93 34.48 -3.66
C ALA A 98 2.95 33.72 -2.33
N PRO A 99 1.77 33.45 -1.70
CA PRO A 99 1.71 32.65 -0.48
C PRO A 99 2.27 31.25 -0.70
N LEU A 100 3.04 30.74 0.28
CA LEU A 100 3.63 29.41 0.25
C LEU A 100 2.57 28.30 0.05
N SER A 101 1.40 28.47 0.67
CA SER A 101 0.26 27.55 0.54
C SER A 101 -0.27 27.45 -0.89
N THR A 102 -0.28 28.59 -1.60
CA THR A 102 -0.67 28.67 -3.02
C THR A 102 0.32 27.95 -3.91
N VAL A 103 1.61 28.28 -3.77
CA VAL A 103 2.69 27.62 -4.53
C VAL A 103 2.71 26.12 -4.22
N GLY A 104 2.59 25.74 -2.94
CA GLY A 104 2.56 24.34 -2.52
C GLY A 104 1.41 23.56 -3.14
N ARG A 105 0.20 24.14 -3.21
CA ARG A 105 -0.97 23.52 -3.83
C ARG A 105 -0.79 23.32 -5.32
N VAL A 106 -0.31 24.35 -6.02
CA VAL A 106 -0.06 24.31 -7.47
C VAL A 106 1.02 23.28 -7.79
N MET A 107 2.17 23.32 -7.10
CA MET A 107 3.24 22.34 -7.30
C MET A 107 2.79 20.91 -6.96
N LYS A 108 1.95 20.72 -5.94
CA LYS A 108 1.38 19.40 -5.61
C LYS A 108 0.45 18.88 -6.72
N SER A 109 -0.41 19.73 -7.29
CA SER A 109 -1.31 19.33 -8.39
C SER A 109 -0.56 18.94 -9.67
N LEU A 110 0.64 19.49 -9.87
CA LEU A 110 1.54 19.14 -10.97
C LEU A 110 2.48 17.96 -10.64
N GLY A 111 2.33 17.32 -9.47
CA GLY A 111 3.23 16.26 -9.06
C GLY A 111 4.61 16.71 -8.56
N LEU A 112 4.90 18.02 -8.58
CA LEU A 112 6.21 18.61 -8.27
C LEU A 112 6.35 19.09 -6.81
N GLY A 113 5.44 18.70 -5.94
CA GLY A 113 5.43 19.10 -4.53
C GLY A 113 6.70 18.68 -3.75
N ARG A 114 7.35 17.60 -4.16
CA ARG A 114 8.59 17.09 -3.55
C ARG A 114 9.72 17.11 -4.57
N LEU A 115 10.95 17.52 -4.15
CA LEU A 115 12.13 17.56 -5.03
C LEU A 115 12.47 16.21 -5.65
N ARG A 116 12.26 15.11 -4.93
CA ARG A 116 12.46 13.76 -5.45
C ARG A 116 11.56 13.37 -6.63
N ASN A 117 10.50 14.14 -6.89
CA ASN A 117 9.60 13.88 -8.00
C ASN A 117 10.08 14.50 -9.31
N LEU A 118 11.15 15.33 -9.29
CA LEU A 118 11.77 15.91 -10.48
C LEU A 118 12.55 14.87 -11.29
N GLU A 119 13.00 13.81 -10.62
CA GLU A 119 13.75 12.73 -11.25
C GLU A 119 12.83 11.54 -11.50
N PRO A 120 12.84 10.94 -12.69
CA PRO A 120 12.16 9.70 -12.93
C PRO A 120 12.73 8.65 -11.95
N LYS A 121 11.87 7.92 -11.28
CA LYS A 121 12.32 6.79 -10.46
C LYS A 121 13.01 5.80 -11.38
N ALA A 122 14.25 5.46 -11.09
CA ALA A 122 14.93 4.36 -11.76
C ALA A 122 14.01 3.12 -11.74
N PRO A 123 13.86 2.42 -12.87
CA PRO A 123 13.07 1.21 -12.92
C PRO A 123 13.60 0.23 -11.87
N VAL A 124 12.68 -0.40 -11.14
CA VAL A 124 13.05 -1.39 -10.13
C VAL A 124 13.60 -2.61 -10.89
N GLN A 125 14.92 -2.79 -10.88
CA GLN A 125 15.52 -4.01 -11.36
C GLN A 125 15.15 -5.14 -10.38
N ARG A 126 14.23 -5.97 -10.78
CA ARG A 126 13.90 -7.19 -10.05
C ARG A 126 14.83 -8.26 -10.53
N TYR A 127 15.56 -8.92 -9.62
CA TYR A 127 16.32 -10.12 -9.91
C TYR A 127 15.61 -11.33 -9.28
N GLN A 128 15.70 -12.45 -9.93
CA GLN A 128 15.27 -13.75 -9.43
C GLN A 128 16.28 -14.77 -9.92
N TRP A 129 16.74 -15.61 -9.02
CA TRP A 129 17.57 -16.74 -9.37
C TRP A 129 16.67 -17.82 -9.99
N GLU A 130 17.18 -18.49 -11.01
CA GLU A 130 16.38 -19.44 -11.78
C GLU A 130 16.23 -20.79 -11.08
N LYS A 131 17.27 -21.21 -10.36
CA LYS A 131 17.30 -22.54 -9.76
C LYS A 131 17.03 -22.49 -8.26
N PRO A 132 16.19 -23.42 -7.73
CA PRO A 132 16.02 -23.59 -6.29
C PRO A 132 17.36 -23.77 -5.58
N GLY A 133 17.54 -23.11 -4.45
CA GLY A 133 18.76 -23.18 -3.64
C GLY A 133 19.93 -22.31 -4.11
N ASP A 134 19.87 -21.73 -5.29
CA ASP A 134 20.94 -20.83 -5.75
C ASP A 134 21.13 -19.64 -4.79
N MET A 135 20.06 -19.18 -4.13
CA MET A 135 20.08 -18.12 -3.15
C MET A 135 18.99 -18.32 -2.11
N ILE A 136 19.37 -18.35 -0.84
CA ILE A 136 18.46 -18.31 0.31
C ILE A 136 18.53 -16.92 0.95
N HIS A 137 17.41 -16.30 1.22
CA HIS A 137 17.30 -15.07 1.97
C HIS A 137 17.04 -15.38 3.43
N VAL A 138 17.88 -14.88 4.34
CA VAL A 138 17.67 -14.99 5.78
C VAL A 138 17.42 -13.64 6.41
N ASP A 139 16.53 -13.61 7.39
CA ASP A 139 16.21 -12.41 8.15
C ASP A 139 15.63 -12.78 9.52
N THR A 140 15.59 -11.83 10.43
CA THR A 140 14.99 -12.00 11.75
C THR A 140 13.93 -10.93 12.03
N LYS A 141 12.87 -11.33 12.71
CA LYS A 141 11.81 -10.42 13.12
C LYS A 141 11.52 -10.55 14.60
N GLN A 142 11.61 -9.44 15.31
CA GLN A 142 11.23 -9.40 16.73
C GLN A 142 9.71 -9.40 16.88
N LEU A 143 9.19 -10.29 17.73
CA LEU A 143 7.80 -10.34 18.16
C LEU A 143 7.70 -10.15 19.68
N ALA A 144 6.68 -9.43 20.11
CA ALA A 144 6.37 -9.34 21.52
C ALA A 144 5.87 -10.69 22.03
N ARG A 145 6.37 -11.12 23.21
CA ARG A 145 5.80 -12.22 23.98
C ARG A 145 4.62 -11.70 24.78
N PHE A 146 3.60 -12.54 24.94
CA PHE A 146 2.44 -12.20 25.74
C PHE A 146 1.87 -13.46 26.37
N GLN A 147 1.35 -13.32 27.59
CA GLN A 147 0.75 -14.37 28.39
C GLN A 147 -0.77 -14.25 28.48
N ARG A 148 -1.32 -13.15 27.96
CA ARG A 148 -2.74 -12.83 27.90
C ARG A 148 -3.03 -11.85 26.79
N VAL A 149 -4.27 -11.83 26.34
CA VAL A 149 -4.75 -10.97 25.26
C VAL A 149 -4.49 -9.50 25.56
N GLY A 150 -3.90 -8.79 24.61
CA GLY A 150 -3.55 -7.38 24.75
C GLY A 150 -4.72 -6.43 24.45
N HIS A 151 -4.55 -5.17 24.80
CA HIS A 151 -5.56 -4.11 24.64
C HIS A 151 -6.02 -3.88 23.18
N ARG A 152 -5.26 -4.29 22.18
CA ARG A 152 -5.70 -4.24 20.76
C ARG A 152 -6.95 -5.08 20.50
N ILE A 153 -7.16 -6.10 21.31
CA ILE A 153 -8.27 -7.05 21.17
C ILE A 153 -9.36 -6.72 22.18
N THR A 154 -8.98 -6.48 23.46
CA THR A 154 -9.93 -6.17 24.52
C THR A 154 -10.53 -4.76 24.44
N GLY A 155 -9.88 -3.83 23.71
CA GLY A 155 -10.26 -2.41 23.69
C GLY A 155 -9.89 -1.64 24.97
N ASP A 156 -9.54 -2.34 26.05
CA ASP A 156 -9.23 -1.76 27.35
C ASP A 156 -7.75 -1.88 27.70
N ARG A 157 -7.06 -0.74 27.81
CA ARG A 157 -5.65 -0.65 28.19
C ARG A 157 -5.33 -1.14 29.59
N ARG A 158 -6.34 -1.22 30.47
CA ARG A 158 -6.18 -1.65 31.86
C ARG A 158 -6.05 -3.18 31.98
N GLN A 159 -6.65 -3.92 31.05
CA GLN A 159 -6.73 -5.40 31.11
C GLN A 159 -5.57 -6.15 30.43
N GLY A 160 -4.76 -5.52 29.61
CA GLY A 160 -3.91 -6.23 28.68
C GLY A 160 -2.41 -5.91 28.75
N CYS A 161 -1.79 -5.88 29.93
CA CYS A 161 -0.33 -5.70 30.00
C CYS A 161 0.38 -6.98 30.46
N SER A 162 1.13 -7.61 29.53
CA SER A 162 2.08 -8.67 29.85
C SER A 162 3.44 -8.06 30.21
N ARG A 163 3.49 -7.27 31.30
CA ARG A 163 4.75 -6.63 31.75
C ARG A 163 5.79 -7.71 32.02
N GLY A 164 7.02 -7.52 31.54
CA GLY A 164 8.12 -8.44 31.73
C GLY A 164 8.13 -9.68 30.84
N ALA A 165 7.12 -9.88 29.96
CA ALA A 165 7.11 -11.02 29.06
C ALA A 165 8.23 -10.99 27.99
N GLY A 166 8.79 -9.81 27.69
CA GLY A 166 9.92 -9.66 26.77
C GLY A 166 9.55 -9.89 25.31
N TYR A 167 10.53 -10.37 24.57
CA TYR A 167 10.42 -10.59 23.12
C TYR A 167 10.95 -11.97 22.75
N GLU A 168 10.55 -12.44 21.61
CA GLU A 168 11.11 -13.61 20.92
C GLU A 168 11.48 -13.21 19.48
N LYS A 169 12.28 -14.01 18.81
CA LYS A 169 12.76 -13.74 17.46
C LYS A 169 12.25 -14.80 16.50
N VAL A 170 11.62 -14.35 15.46
CA VAL A 170 11.24 -15.21 14.33
C VAL A 170 12.38 -15.16 13.34
N HIS A 171 13.06 -16.28 13.15
CA HIS A 171 14.07 -16.47 12.15
C HIS A 171 13.44 -17.04 10.90
N VAL A 172 13.72 -16.47 9.76
CA VAL A 172 13.18 -16.90 8.47
C VAL A 172 14.29 -17.22 7.49
N ALA A 173 14.10 -18.25 6.68
CA ALA A 173 14.91 -18.57 5.51
C ALA A 173 13.97 -18.81 4.34
N VAL A 174 14.16 -18.08 3.25
CA VAL A 174 13.27 -18.13 2.06
C VAL A 174 14.11 -18.35 0.82
N ASP A 175 13.79 -19.37 0.03
CA ASP A 175 14.44 -19.60 -1.26
C ASP A 175 14.03 -18.53 -2.29
N ASP A 176 15.02 -18.04 -3.04
CA ASP A 176 14.82 -16.97 -4.00
C ASP A 176 13.96 -17.37 -5.20
N ALA A 177 14.12 -18.61 -5.69
CA ALA A 177 13.43 -19.11 -6.86
C ALA A 177 11.99 -19.55 -6.51
N THR A 178 11.85 -20.50 -5.58
CA THR A 178 10.57 -21.15 -5.25
C THR A 178 9.72 -20.40 -4.26
N ARG A 179 10.29 -19.51 -3.45
CA ARG A 179 9.66 -18.87 -2.27
C ARG A 179 9.39 -19.82 -1.12
N LEU A 180 9.76 -21.07 -1.19
CA LEU A 180 9.71 -21.97 -0.05
C LEU A 180 10.33 -21.33 1.17
N ALA A 181 9.69 -21.48 2.30
CA ALA A 181 10.09 -20.81 3.53
C ALA A 181 10.23 -21.79 4.68
N TYR A 182 11.33 -21.64 5.42
CA TYR A 182 11.58 -22.28 6.70
C TYR A 182 11.60 -21.23 7.80
N VAL A 183 10.93 -21.48 8.91
CA VAL A 183 10.78 -20.49 9.99
C VAL A 183 10.87 -21.16 11.34
N GLU A 184 11.57 -20.51 12.26
CA GLU A 184 11.60 -20.87 13.68
C GLU A 184 11.36 -19.65 14.56
N VAL A 185 10.72 -19.88 15.70
CA VAL A 185 10.63 -18.89 16.78
C VAL A 185 11.66 -19.26 17.85
N LEU A 186 12.65 -18.38 18.02
CA LEU A 186 13.80 -18.59 18.90
C LEU A 186 13.86 -17.49 19.96
N PRO A 187 14.54 -17.71 21.08
CA PRO A 187 14.59 -16.74 22.19
C PRO A 187 15.31 -15.45 21.82
N ASP A 188 16.30 -15.52 20.95
CA ASP A 188 17.17 -14.40 20.60
C ASP A 188 17.70 -14.48 19.17
N GLU A 189 18.54 -13.54 18.79
CA GLU A 189 19.27 -13.45 17.51
C GLU A 189 20.79 -13.45 17.73
N GLN A 190 21.25 -14.11 18.80
CA GLN A 190 22.68 -14.23 19.07
C GLN A 190 23.37 -15.12 18.03
N LYS A 191 24.69 -15.03 17.99
CA LYS A 191 25.50 -15.71 16.97
C LYS A 191 25.26 -17.22 16.95
N ALA A 192 25.31 -17.86 18.12
CA ALA A 192 25.10 -19.31 18.24
C ALA A 192 23.68 -19.72 17.79
N THR A 193 22.68 -18.96 18.20
CA THR A 193 21.27 -19.19 17.84
C THR A 193 21.08 -19.06 16.32
N THR A 194 21.66 -18.02 15.73
CA THR A 194 21.55 -17.75 14.28
C THR A 194 22.29 -18.80 13.45
N VAL A 195 23.45 -19.28 13.91
CA VAL A 195 24.21 -20.36 13.27
C VAL A 195 23.43 -21.68 13.35
N GLY A 196 22.90 -22.02 14.53
CA GLY A 196 22.09 -23.22 14.69
C GLY A 196 20.83 -23.20 13.81
N PHE A 197 20.17 -22.06 13.70
CA PHE A 197 19.06 -21.85 12.78
C PHE A 197 19.47 -22.12 11.32
N LEU A 198 20.60 -21.55 10.86
CA LEU A 198 21.10 -21.76 9.50
C LEU A 198 21.30 -23.24 9.20
N ALA A 199 21.94 -23.98 10.09
CA ALA A 199 22.20 -25.41 9.89
C ALA A 199 20.88 -26.22 9.74
N ARG A 200 19.90 -25.95 10.60
CA ARG A 200 18.58 -26.61 10.50
C ARG A 200 17.82 -26.22 9.25
N ALA A 201 17.88 -24.94 8.86
CA ALA A 201 17.24 -24.44 7.64
C ALA A 201 17.82 -25.14 6.39
N VAL A 202 19.16 -25.24 6.30
CA VAL A 202 19.83 -25.92 5.17
C VAL A 202 19.48 -27.40 5.15
N GLY A 203 19.47 -28.08 6.30
CA GLY A 203 19.03 -29.45 6.43
C GLY A 203 17.59 -29.64 5.90
N TRP A 204 16.68 -28.79 6.34
CA TRP A 204 15.29 -28.84 5.90
C TRP A 204 15.16 -28.61 4.39
N PHE A 205 15.88 -27.63 3.79
CA PHE A 205 15.87 -27.44 2.35
C PHE A 205 16.42 -28.67 1.61
N SER A 206 17.43 -29.33 2.14
CA SER A 206 17.97 -30.57 1.60
C SER A 206 16.93 -31.70 1.59
N GLU A 207 16.13 -31.83 2.65
CA GLU A 207 15.00 -32.77 2.71
C GLU A 207 13.91 -32.47 1.66
N GLN A 208 13.78 -31.21 1.23
CA GLN A 208 12.90 -30.80 0.13
C GLN A 208 13.56 -30.97 -1.25
N GLY A 209 14.75 -31.58 -1.35
CA GLY A 209 15.49 -31.77 -2.59
C GLY A 209 16.20 -30.49 -3.09
N ILE A 210 16.36 -29.48 -2.26
CA ILE A 210 16.97 -28.19 -2.60
C ILE A 210 18.37 -28.09 -2.02
N THR A 211 19.37 -28.05 -2.87
CA THR A 211 20.78 -27.83 -2.48
C THR A 211 21.07 -26.34 -2.42
N CYS A 212 21.34 -25.84 -1.22
CA CYS A 212 21.62 -24.44 -0.97
C CYS A 212 23.07 -24.09 -1.36
N ARG A 213 23.25 -22.99 -2.11
CA ARG A 213 24.57 -22.54 -2.59
C ARG A 213 25.00 -21.20 -2.00
N ARG A 214 24.07 -20.30 -1.78
CA ARG A 214 24.34 -18.94 -1.28
C ARG A 214 23.33 -18.56 -0.23
N VAL A 215 23.76 -17.75 0.72
CA VAL A 215 22.89 -17.17 1.73
C VAL A 215 23.02 -15.66 1.74
N LEU A 216 21.91 -14.96 1.56
CA LEU A 216 21.84 -13.51 1.62
C LEU A 216 21.25 -13.09 2.98
N SER A 217 21.98 -12.25 3.69
CA SER A 217 21.55 -11.65 4.96
C SER A 217 21.66 -10.12 4.92
N ASP A 218 21.06 -9.48 5.90
CA ASP A 218 21.34 -8.08 6.19
C ASP A 218 22.74 -7.89 6.83
N ASN A 219 23.02 -6.70 7.34
CA ASN A 219 24.27 -6.37 8.03
C ASN A 219 24.18 -6.51 9.56
N GLY A 220 23.24 -7.31 10.07
CA GLY A 220 23.13 -7.60 11.50
C GLY A 220 24.42 -8.15 12.11
N SER A 221 24.62 -7.90 13.40
CA SER A 221 25.86 -8.27 14.10
C SER A 221 26.14 -9.78 14.04
N SER A 222 25.11 -10.61 14.13
CA SER A 222 25.21 -12.08 14.05
C SER A 222 25.75 -12.54 12.70
N TYR A 223 25.23 -11.97 11.60
CA TYR A 223 25.64 -12.30 10.23
C TYR A 223 27.01 -11.75 9.84
N ARG A 224 27.57 -10.81 10.63
CA ARG A 224 28.93 -10.29 10.45
C ARG A 224 29.97 -11.06 11.22
N SER A 225 29.56 -11.99 12.07
CA SER A 225 30.45 -12.73 12.99
C SER A 225 31.38 -13.71 12.24
N GLY A 226 32.51 -14.04 12.88
CA GLY A 226 33.38 -15.11 12.41
C GLY A 226 32.71 -16.49 12.46
N GLU A 227 31.86 -16.71 13.47
CA GLU A 227 31.07 -17.94 13.65
C GLU A 227 30.14 -18.19 12.48
N TRP A 228 29.44 -17.13 12.04
CA TRP A 228 28.59 -17.19 10.85
C TRP A 228 29.38 -17.62 9.59
N ARG A 229 30.54 -17.01 9.37
CA ARG A 229 31.40 -17.37 8.20
C ARG A 229 31.89 -18.81 8.26
N LYS A 230 32.31 -19.27 9.46
CA LYS A 230 32.71 -20.65 9.66
C LYS A 230 31.55 -21.63 9.39
N ALA A 231 30.36 -21.32 9.90
CA ALA A 231 29.17 -22.12 9.66
C ALA A 231 28.79 -22.17 8.17
N CYS A 232 28.82 -21.04 7.48
CA CYS A 232 28.57 -21.00 6.02
C CYS A 232 29.60 -21.87 5.27
N SER A 233 30.89 -21.76 5.62
CA SER A 233 31.95 -22.60 5.00
C SER A 233 31.74 -24.10 5.28
N ALA A 234 31.37 -24.48 6.49
CA ALA A 234 31.09 -25.87 6.85
C ALA A 234 29.86 -26.45 6.11
N LEU A 235 28.92 -25.61 5.71
CA LEU A 235 27.70 -25.96 4.96
C LEU A 235 27.86 -25.75 3.44
N ASP A 236 29.06 -25.50 2.95
CA ASP A 236 29.35 -25.15 1.55
C ASP A 236 28.50 -24.00 0.98
N LEU A 237 28.21 -23.01 1.83
CA LEU A 237 27.42 -21.82 1.50
C LEU A 237 28.31 -20.61 1.26
N LYS A 238 28.04 -19.86 0.18
CA LYS A 238 28.64 -18.55 -0.05
C LYS A 238 27.81 -17.46 0.65
N PRO A 239 28.29 -16.83 1.73
CA PRO A 239 27.58 -15.75 2.39
C PRO A 239 27.64 -14.46 1.57
N ILE A 240 26.50 -13.83 1.38
CA ILE A 240 26.33 -12.53 0.72
C ILE A 240 25.61 -11.60 1.68
N ARG A 241 26.02 -10.34 1.72
CA ARG A 241 25.36 -9.32 2.55
C ARG A 241 24.78 -8.22 1.68
N THR A 242 23.68 -7.64 2.13
CA THR A 242 23.09 -6.46 1.51
C THR A 242 24.09 -5.30 1.50
N ARG A 243 24.13 -4.52 0.43
CA ARG A 243 24.94 -3.29 0.40
C ARG A 243 24.38 -2.28 1.41
N PRO A 244 25.25 -1.52 2.10
CA PRO A 244 24.78 -0.45 2.97
C PRO A 244 23.81 0.48 2.25
N TYR A 245 22.79 0.93 2.94
CA TYR A 245 21.72 1.82 2.42
C TYR A 245 20.91 1.29 1.24
N THR A 246 21.01 0.00 0.92
CA THR A 246 20.21 -0.67 -0.13
C THR A 246 19.42 -1.86 0.43
N PRO A 247 18.46 -1.63 1.35
CA PRO A 247 17.71 -2.71 2.00
C PRO A 247 16.89 -3.54 1.01
N ARG A 248 16.61 -3.03 -0.18
CA ARG A 248 15.80 -3.70 -1.22
C ARG A 248 16.35 -5.05 -1.68
N THR A 249 17.63 -5.34 -1.43
CA THR A 249 18.24 -6.61 -1.80
C THR A 249 17.70 -7.78 -0.98
N ASN A 250 17.25 -7.59 0.29
CA ASN A 250 16.60 -8.63 1.09
C ASN A 250 15.06 -8.58 1.04
N GLY A 251 14.51 -7.91 0.03
CA GLY A 251 13.08 -7.66 -0.10
C GLY A 251 12.20 -8.92 -0.15
N LYS A 252 12.76 -10.10 -0.46
CA LYS A 252 12.03 -11.37 -0.47
C LYS A 252 11.76 -11.86 0.95
N ALA A 253 12.76 -11.86 1.83
CA ALA A 253 12.57 -12.18 3.23
C ALA A 253 11.66 -11.14 3.93
N GLU A 254 11.88 -9.84 3.66
CA GLU A 254 11.02 -8.77 4.19
C GLU A 254 9.55 -8.94 3.75
N ARG A 255 9.33 -9.27 2.48
CA ARG A 255 7.97 -9.53 1.95
C ARG A 255 7.34 -10.75 2.60
N PHE A 256 8.09 -11.82 2.74
CA PHE A 256 7.62 -13.03 3.42
C PHE A 256 7.28 -12.75 4.88
N ILE A 257 8.15 -12.05 5.61
CA ILE A 257 7.89 -11.63 7.00
C ILE A 257 6.58 -10.83 7.09
N LYS A 258 6.32 -9.92 6.15
CA LYS A 258 5.06 -9.16 6.13
C LYS A 258 3.85 -10.08 5.97
N THR A 259 3.93 -11.05 5.09
CA THR A 259 2.88 -12.06 4.87
C THR A 259 2.70 -12.92 6.12
N LEU A 260 3.78 -13.48 6.66
CA LEU A 260 3.82 -14.28 7.88
C LEU A 260 3.18 -13.55 9.07
N LEU A 261 3.48 -12.27 9.25
CA LEU A 261 2.88 -11.47 10.32
C LEU A 261 1.36 -11.29 10.14
N GLY A 262 0.90 -11.02 8.92
CA GLY A 262 -0.51 -10.83 8.61
C GLY A 262 -1.34 -12.11 8.68
N GLU A 263 -0.79 -13.22 8.22
CA GLU A 263 -1.52 -14.47 8.01
C GLU A 263 -1.33 -15.49 9.15
N TRP A 264 -0.30 -15.31 9.98
CA TRP A 264 -0.07 -16.14 11.15
C TRP A 264 -0.06 -15.33 12.44
N ALA A 265 0.96 -14.45 12.65
CA ALA A 265 1.20 -13.86 13.96
C ALA A 265 0.07 -12.97 14.48
N TYR A 266 -0.66 -12.32 13.57
CA TYR A 266 -1.76 -11.40 13.86
C TYR A 266 -3.06 -11.77 13.15
N ALA A 267 -3.17 -12.99 12.62
CA ALA A 267 -4.35 -13.46 11.88
C ALA A 267 -5.57 -13.60 12.79
N MET A 268 -5.36 -14.02 14.01
CA MET A 268 -6.43 -14.20 15.02
C MET A 268 -5.96 -13.72 16.40
N PRO A 269 -6.88 -13.51 17.34
CA PRO A 269 -6.58 -13.10 18.70
C PRO A 269 -6.13 -14.30 19.56
N PHE A 270 -4.86 -14.68 19.45
CA PHE A 270 -4.27 -15.70 20.30
C PHE A 270 -4.26 -15.30 21.77
N GLN A 271 -4.49 -16.24 22.68
CA GLN A 271 -4.50 -15.99 24.11
C GLN A 271 -3.08 -15.83 24.68
N THR A 272 -2.11 -16.62 24.16
CA THR A 272 -0.71 -16.58 24.58
C THR A 272 0.23 -16.69 23.38
N SER A 273 1.50 -16.32 23.59
CA SER A 273 2.55 -16.51 22.58
C SER A 273 2.75 -17.98 22.23
N GLU A 274 2.62 -18.88 23.21
CA GLU A 274 2.77 -20.32 22.99
C GLU A 274 1.66 -20.85 22.09
N GLU A 275 0.43 -20.42 22.30
CA GLU A 275 -0.68 -20.77 21.42
C GLU A 275 -0.40 -20.29 19.99
N ARG A 276 -0.01 -19.02 19.81
CA ARG A 276 0.39 -18.49 18.50
C ARG A 276 1.45 -19.37 17.85
N ASN A 277 2.50 -19.73 18.60
CA ASN A 277 3.65 -20.45 18.08
C ASN A 277 3.29 -21.88 17.68
N ARG A 278 2.32 -22.54 18.36
CA ARG A 278 1.80 -23.86 17.96
C ARG A 278 1.14 -23.87 16.58
N TRP A 279 0.62 -22.73 16.13
CA TRP A 279 0.01 -22.63 14.81
C TRP A 279 1.00 -22.42 13.67
N LEU A 280 2.27 -22.08 13.98
CA LEU A 280 3.29 -21.82 12.98
C LEU A 280 3.53 -23.01 12.02
N PRO A 281 3.72 -24.25 12.47
CA PRO A 281 3.95 -25.38 11.57
C PRO A 281 2.79 -25.61 10.59
N ARG A 282 1.54 -25.49 11.07
CA ARG A 282 0.36 -25.62 10.23
C ARG A 282 0.30 -24.51 9.17
N TYR A 283 0.56 -23.28 9.57
CA TYR A 283 0.62 -22.15 8.63
C TYR A 283 1.68 -22.38 7.56
N LEU A 284 2.89 -22.77 7.95
CA LEU A 284 3.97 -23.03 7.01
C LEU A 284 3.66 -24.17 6.04
N GLY A 285 3.02 -25.20 6.51
CA GLY A 285 2.55 -26.30 5.65
C GLY A 285 1.59 -25.79 4.58
N LEU A 286 0.61 -24.96 4.95
CA LEU A 286 -0.32 -24.34 4.00
C LEU A 286 0.39 -23.37 3.05
N TYR A 287 1.25 -22.49 3.57
CA TYR A 287 1.98 -21.53 2.77
C TYR A 287 2.85 -22.21 1.70
N ASN A 288 3.64 -23.19 2.12
CA ASN A 288 4.53 -23.91 1.21
C ASN A 288 3.75 -24.78 0.20
N CYS A 289 2.62 -25.38 0.60
CA CYS A 289 1.75 -26.15 -0.30
C CYS A 289 1.13 -25.25 -1.39
N LEU A 290 0.60 -24.07 -1.02
CA LEU A 290 -0.03 -23.15 -1.96
C LEU A 290 0.93 -22.62 -3.04
N LEU A 291 2.23 -22.55 -2.76
CA LEU A 291 3.24 -22.19 -3.75
C LEU A 291 3.36 -23.19 -4.89
N TYR A 292 3.07 -24.48 -4.63
CA TYR A 292 3.10 -25.54 -5.65
C TYR A 292 1.79 -25.67 -6.42
N THR A 293 0.67 -25.24 -5.83
CA THR A 293 -0.67 -25.48 -6.41
C THR A 293 -1.28 -24.25 -7.08
N SER A 294 -0.76 -23.05 -6.80
CA SER A 294 -1.24 -21.82 -7.44
C SER A 294 -0.42 -21.53 -8.70
N PRO A 295 -1.07 -21.29 -9.86
CA PRO A 295 -0.36 -20.76 -11.02
C PRO A 295 0.31 -19.44 -10.63
N SER A 296 1.56 -19.27 -11.06
CA SER A 296 2.29 -18.01 -10.81
C SER A 296 1.47 -16.85 -11.37
N PRO A 297 1.24 -15.77 -10.61
CA PRO A 297 0.56 -14.58 -11.15
C PRO A 297 1.37 -13.87 -12.24
N ARG A 298 2.31 -14.56 -12.87
CA ARG A 298 3.24 -14.04 -13.89
C ARG A 298 3.26 -14.84 -15.19
N ASP A 299 2.40 -15.83 -15.31
CA ASP A 299 2.15 -16.54 -16.58
C ASP A 299 1.04 -15.89 -17.35
#